data_cd587f8205199f38f760db671441336d
#
_entry.id   cd587f8205199f38f760db671441336d
#
_cell.length_a   1.000
_cell.length_b   1.000
_cell.length_c   1.000
_cell.angle_alpha   90.00
_cell.angle_beta   90.00
_cell.angle_gamma   90.00
#
_symmetry.space_group_name_H-M   'P 1'
#
loop_
_entity.id
_entity.type
_entity.pdbx_description
1 polymer ?
#
loop_
_entity_poly.entity_id
_entity_poly.type
_entity_poly.pdbx_seq_one_letter_code
_entity_poly.pdbx_strand_id
1 'polypeptide(L)'
;MHKSFLLILFVVFTFVSFACSCSSEKSQKEAGGENIQTTDGEKAESSDFTTYENSENGFSMAYPPICYPQNDDAELEKSFRGKLFIGEGAMLSAQCHVKDNGSAYDQSYFDMQYEWASSISDGTEILKKEKSSTEYFVKSAGKEMVHNQRAIFKNGKIYLVDYSYPVSAREKHDKYVDEVLASLKVK
;
A
#
# COMPACT_ATOMS: atom_id res chain seq x y z
N MET A 1 -40.94 4.30 -1.19
CA MET A 1 -39.96 3.40 -0.52
C MET A 1 -39.14 2.75 -1.57
N HIS A 2 -38.00 3.35 -1.96
CA HIS A 2 -37.04 2.75 -2.91
C HIS A 2 -35.83 2.29 -2.13
N LYS A 3 -35.63 0.97 -2.09
CA LYS A 3 -34.43 0.34 -1.56
C LYS A 3 -33.34 0.40 -2.65
N SER A 4 -32.42 1.35 -2.54
CA SER A 4 -31.20 1.34 -3.34
C SER A 4 -30.27 0.28 -2.79
N PHE A 5 -30.12 -0.81 -3.52
CA PHE A 5 -29.12 -1.85 -3.29
C PHE A 5 -27.77 -1.28 -3.73
N LEU A 6 -26.89 -0.99 -2.77
CA LEU A 6 -25.51 -0.63 -3.03
C LEU A 6 -24.77 -1.92 -3.42
N LEU A 7 -24.55 -2.11 -4.72
CA LEU A 7 -23.79 -3.22 -5.28
C LEU A 7 -22.30 -2.90 -5.08
N ILE A 8 -21.70 -3.46 -4.03
CA ILE A 8 -20.25 -3.42 -3.85
C ILE A 8 -19.66 -4.44 -4.82
N LEU A 9 -19.06 -3.94 -5.89
CA LEU A 9 -18.37 -4.75 -6.89
C LEU A 9 -17.05 -5.26 -6.31
N PHE A 10 -17.07 -6.49 -5.78
CA PHE A 10 -15.84 -7.25 -5.49
C PHE A 10 -15.23 -7.67 -6.83
N VAL A 11 -14.19 -6.98 -7.27
CA VAL A 11 -13.38 -7.44 -8.40
C VAL A 11 -12.52 -8.60 -7.91
N VAL A 12 -13.02 -9.82 -8.11
CA VAL A 12 -12.25 -11.04 -7.94
C VAL A 12 -11.35 -11.19 -9.17
N PHE A 13 -10.10 -10.85 -9.07
CA PHE A 13 -9.10 -11.14 -10.09
C PHE A 13 -8.72 -12.62 -10.01
N THR A 14 -9.22 -13.40 -10.97
CA THR A 14 -8.72 -14.76 -11.23
C THR A 14 -7.37 -14.68 -11.93
N PHE A 15 -6.31 -15.05 -11.22
CA PHE A 15 -4.98 -15.22 -11.81
C PHE A 15 -4.93 -16.43 -12.71
N VAL A 16 -4.69 -16.21 -14.00
CA VAL A 16 -4.29 -17.25 -14.94
C VAL A 16 -2.79 -17.52 -14.73
N SER A 17 -2.48 -18.72 -14.27
CA SER A 17 -1.12 -19.22 -14.11
C SER A 17 -0.48 -19.44 -15.48
N PHE A 18 0.50 -18.64 -15.86
CA PHE A 18 1.39 -18.93 -16.99
C PHE A 18 2.66 -19.60 -16.43
N ALA A 19 2.74 -20.91 -16.61
CA ALA A 19 3.96 -21.66 -16.39
C ALA A 19 4.89 -21.43 -17.59
N CYS A 20 6.02 -20.75 -17.39
CA CYS A 20 7.11 -20.74 -18.35
C CYS A 20 8.31 -21.47 -17.76
N SER A 21 8.55 -22.67 -18.29
CA SER A 21 9.72 -23.49 -18.07
C SER A 21 10.86 -22.98 -18.94
N CYS A 22 12.02 -22.70 -18.36
CA CYS A 22 13.27 -22.71 -19.12
C CYS A 22 14.45 -23.16 -18.28
N SER A 23 15.17 -24.07 -18.87
CA SER A 23 16.24 -24.92 -18.39
C SER A 23 17.57 -24.23 -18.10
N SER A 24 18.32 -24.94 -17.27
CA SER A 24 19.69 -24.78 -16.84
C SER A 24 20.73 -24.59 -17.94
N GLU A 25 21.77 -23.78 -17.63
CA GLU A 25 23.14 -24.10 -18.04
C GLU A 25 24.16 -23.72 -16.97
N LYS A 26 25.02 -24.70 -16.65
CA LYS A 26 26.15 -24.61 -15.72
C LYS A 26 27.34 -23.99 -16.42
N SER A 27 28.06 -23.12 -15.73
CA SER A 27 29.50 -23.01 -15.96
C SER A 27 30.26 -22.72 -14.66
N GLN A 28 31.11 -23.66 -14.29
CA GLN A 28 32.17 -23.54 -13.27
C GLN A 28 33.32 -22.71 -13.80
N LYS A 29 33.97 -21.87 -12.96
CA LYS A 29 35.42 -21.85 -12.82
C LYS A 29 35.93 -21.14 -11.56
N GLU A 30 37.00 -21.69 -11.06
CA GLU A 30 37.69 -21.60 -9.79
C GLU A 30 38.40 -20.28 -9.46
N ALA A 31 38.57 -20.07 -8.16
CA ALA A 31 39.79 -19.77 -7.38
C ALA A 31 40.44 -18.38 -7.47
N GLY A 32 40.64 -17.79 -6.30
CA GLY A 32 41.61 -16.74 -6.02
C GLY A 32 41.23 -16.00 -4.74
N GLY A 33 41.84 -16.40 -3.58
CA GLY A 33 41.64 -15.75 -2.33
C GLY A 33 42.35 -14.41 -2.25
N GLU A 34 41.75 -13.48 -1.50
CA GLU A 34 42.53 -12.51 -0.71
C GLU A 34 41.63 -11.90 0.38
N ASN A 35 42.20 -11.91 1.57
CA ASN A 35 41.61 -11.51 2.83
C ASN A 35 41.68 -9.98 2.92
N ILE A 36 40.52 -9.29 2.89
CA ILE A 36 40.43 -7.87 3.27
C ILE A 36 39.38 -7.75 4.32
N GLN A 37 39.81 -7.51 5.57
CA GLN A 37 39.00 -6.97 6.65
C GLN A 37 38.45 -5.60 6.20
N THR A 38 37.17 -5.52 5.98
CA THR A 38 36.46 -4.26 5.90
C THR A 38 35.52 -4.15 7.10
N THR A 39 35.83 -3.21 7.93
CA THR A 39 35.00 -2.69 9.00
C THR A 39 33.64 -2.32 8.45
N ASP A 40 32.60 -2.95 8.99
CA ASP A 40 31.18 -2.63 8.77
C ASP A 40 30.90 -1.21 9.25
N GLY A 41 30.97 -0.27 8.33
CA GLY A 41 30.23 0.97 8.41
C GLY A 41 28.93 0.73 7.67
N GLU A 42 27.87 0.47 8.41
CA GLU A 42 26.51 0.43 7.90
C GLU A 42 26.17 1.81 7.32
N LYS A 43 26.46 1.97 6.02
CA LYS A 43 26.05 3.12 5.25
C LYS A 43 24.54 2.99 5.11
N ALA A 44 23.80 3.81 5.86
CA ALA A 44 22.37 3.99 5.64
C ALA A 44 22.18 4.23 4.14
N GLU A 45 21.61 3.24 3.43
CA GLU A 45 21.17 3.41 2.06
C GLU A 45 20.17 4.57 2.09
N SER A 46 20.51 5.67 1.44
CA SER A 46 19.56 6.75 1.23
C SER A 46 18.39 6.13 0.47
N SER A 47 17.23 6.08 1.12
CA SER A 47 16.04 5.49 0.53
C SER A 47 15.67 6.29 -0.73
N ASP A 48 15.77 5.66 -1.91
CA ASP A 48 15.45 6.27 -3.21
C ASP A 48 13.92 6.43 -3.40
N PHE A 49 13.21 6.83 -2.32
CA PHE A 49 11.78 7.10 -2.39
C PHE A 49 11.49 8.30 -3.28
N THR A 50 10.45 8.17 -4.09
CA THR A 50 9.91 9.27 -4.88
C THR A 50 8.66 9.82 -4.20
N THR A 51 8.51 11.15 -4.21
CA THR A 51 7.32 11.80 -3.63
C THR A 51 6.23 11.96 -4.70
N TYR A 52 5.04 11.48 -4.37
CA TYR A 52 3.80 11.83 -5.05
C TYR A 52 3.11 12.98 -4.31
N GLU A 53 2.69 13.99 -5.06
CA GLU A 53 1.95 15.13 -4.54
C GLU A 53 0.61 15.27 -5.27
N ASN A 54 -0.49 15.26 -4.50
CA ASN A 54 -1.83 15.57 -4.98
C ASN A 54 -2.21 16.97 -4.51
N SER A 55 -1.89 17.98 -5.32
CA SER A 55 -2.14 19.38 -5.00
C SER A 55 -3.63 19.73 -4.98
N GLU A 56 -4.45 19.06 -5.79
CA GLU A 56 -5.90 19.25 -5.86
C GLU A 56 -6.58 18.85 -4.54
N ASN A 57 -6.17 17.73 -3.96
CA ASN A 57 -6.75 17.22 -2.71
C ASN A 57 -5.90 17.55 -1.47
N GLY A 58 -4.74 18.19 -1.63
CA GLY A 58 -3.93 18.72 -0.55
C GLY A 58 -3.20 17.67 0.28
N PHE A 59 -2.64 16.63 -0.36
CA PHE A 59 -1.83 15.62 0.34
C PHE A 59 -0.64 15.16 -0.48
N SER A 60 0.31 14.52 0.18
CA SER A 60 1.47 13.88 -0.45
C SER A 60 1.85 12.61 0.29
N MET A 61 2.55 11.71 -0.42
CA MET A 61 3.20 10.53 0.15
C MET A 61 4.47 10.17 -0.62
N ALA A 62 5.36 9.39 0.00
CA ALA A 62 6.49 8.78 -0.68
C ALA A 62 6.16 7.34 -1.12
N TYR A 63 6.65 6.93 -2.28
CA TYR A 63 6.54 5.55 -2.76
C TYR A 63 7.92 4.97 -3.08
N PRO A 64 8.12 3.65 -2.87
CA PRO A 64 9.41 3.01 -3.03
C PRO A 64 9.79 2.84 -4.51
N PRO A 65 11.07 2.69 -4.83
CA PRO A 65 11.58 2.60 -6.21
C PRO A 65 11.07 1.37 -6.97
N ILE A 66 10.54 0.37 -6.26
CA ILE A 66 9.96 -0.85 -6.85
C ILE A 66 8.48 -0.72 -7.22
N CYS A 67 7.85 0.43 -6.94
CA CYS A 67 6.47 0.74 -7.30
C CYS A 67 6.45 1.87 -8.32
N TYR A 68 5.59 1.75 -9.33
CA TYR A 68 5.49 2.69 -10.44
C TYR A 68 4.07 3.24 -10.54
N PRO A 69 3.90 4.56 -10.75
CA PRO A 69 2.58 5.16 -10.91
C PRO A 69 1.90 4.60 -12.15
N GLN A 70 0.63 4.26 -12.03
CA GLN A 70 -0.19 3.86 -13.17
C GLN A 70 -0.66 5.10 -13.93
N ASN A 71 -0.39 5.15 -15.24
CA ASN A 71 -0.55 6.38 -16.04
C ASN A 71 -1.89 6.50 -16.77
N ASP A 72 -2.70 5.44 -16.85
CA ASP A 72 -3.66 5.35 -17.95
C ASP A 72 -5.14 5.31 -17.53
N ASP A 73 -5.47 5.65 -16.28
CA ASP A 73 -6.88 5.66 -15.91
C ASP A 73 -7.30 6.95 -15.20
N ALA A 74 -7.58 7.99 -16.01
CA ALA A 74 -8.15 9.24 -15.52
C ALA A 74 -9.49 9.05 -14.78
N GLU A 75 -10.22 7.94 -15.04
CA GLU A 75 -11.41 7.57 -14.28
C GLU A 75 -11.05 6.99 -12.92
N LEU A 76 -9.98 6.18 -12.84
CA LEU A 76 -9.47 5.65 -11.58
C LEU A 76 -8.99 6.78 -10.66
N GLU A 77 -8.27 7.75 -11.20
CA GLU A 77 -7.83 8.94 -10.46
C GLU A 77 -9.02 9.76 -9.93
N LYS A 78 -10.07 9.92 -10.73
CA LYS A 78 -11.29 10.61 -10.30
C LYS A 78 -12.05 9.84 -9.22
N SER A 79 -12.18 8.53 -9.35
CA SER A 79 -12.92 7.69 -8.39
C SER A 79 -12.23 7.61 -7.04
N PHE A 80 -10.90 7.52 -7.02
CA PHE A 80 -10.10 7.45 -5.80
C PHE A 80 -9.56 8.82 -5.36
N ARG A 81 -9.71 9.85 -6.19
CA ARG A 81 -9.11 11.18 -5.98
C ARG A 81 -7.66 11.09 -5.50
N GLY A 82 -6.88 10.23 -6.19
CA GLY A 82 -5.52 9.90 -5.79
C GLY A 82 -4.76 9.20 -6.88
N LYS A 83 -3.86 8.30 -6.50
CA LYS A 83 -2.96 7.59 -7.41
C LYS A 83 -2.78 6.14 -7.01
N LEU A 84 -2.71 5.27 -8.01
CA LEU A 84 -2.35 3.86 -7.87
C LEU A 84 -0.91 3.65 -8.36
N PHE A 85 -0.15 2.86 -7.63
CA PHE A 85 1.21 2.43 -7.96
C PHE A 85 1.25 0.91 -7.94
N ILE A 86 1.88 0.30 -8.94
CA ILE A 86 2.02 -1.15 -9.02
C ILE A 86 3.50 -1.48 -9.22
N GLY A 87 3.96 -2.55 -8.61
CA GLY A 87 5.31 -3.05 -8.82
C GLY A 87 5.59 -4.34 -8.05
N GLU A 88 6.26 -5.28 -8.71
CA GLU A 88 6.67 -6.56 -8.14
C GLU A 88 5.57 -7.33 -7.40
N GLY A 89 4.35 -7.31 -7.93
CA GLY A 89 3.17 -7.94 -7.34
C GLY A 89 2.48 -7.13 -6.23
N ALA A 90 3.03 -6.00 -5.83
CA ALA A 90 2.40 -5.10 -4.87
C ALA A 90 1.47 -4.09 -5.53
N MET A 91 0.49 -3.65 -4.75
CA MET A 91 -0.39 -2.53 -5.04
C MET A 91 -0.27 -1.50 -3.89
N LEU A 92 0.07 -0.28 -4.25
CA LEU A 92 0.11 0.85 -3.33
C LEU A 92 -0.85 1.91 -3.85
N SER A 93 -1.78 2.36 -3.02
CA SER A 93 -2.69 3.44 -3.35
C SER A 93 -2.59 4.59 -2.37
N ALA A 94 -2.71 5.80 -2.88
CA ALA A 94 -2.85 7.03 -2.11
C ALA A 94 -4.16 7.69 -2.50
N GLN A 95 -5.07 7.90 -1.56
CA GLN A 95 -6.46 8.27 -1.83
C GLN A 95 -6.92 9.41 -0.92
N CYS A 96 -7.85 10.24 -1.42
CA CYS A 96 -8.61 11.19 -0.63
C CYS A 96 -10.10 10.88 -0.81
N HIS A 97 -10.72 10.33 0.22
CA HIS A 97 -12.15 10.04 0.23
C HIS A 97 -12.93 11.31 0.56
N VAL A 98 -13.85 11.67 -0.32
CA VAL A 98 -14.84 12.73 -0.13
C VAL A 98 -16.22 12.21 -0.57
N LYS A 99 -17.28 12.70 0.05
CA LYS A 99 -18.63 12.31 -0.38
C LYS A 99 -18.97 12.91 -1.74
N ASP A 100 -19.71 12.18 -2.57
CA ASP A 100 -20.08 12.60 -3.94
C ASP A 100 -20.84 13.93 -3.99
N ASN A 101 -21.61 14.22 -2.95
CA ASN A 101 -22.35 15.47 -2.82
C ASN A 101 -21.52 16.63 -2.22
N GLY A 102 -20.20 16.42 -2.01
CA GLY A 102 -19.29 17.41 -1.43
C GLY A 102 -19.45 17.64 0.08
N SER A 103 -20.37 16.94 0.75
CA SER A 103 -20.49 17.05 2.21
C SER A 103 -19.33 16.34 2.93
N ALA A 104 -19.05 16.76 4.16
CA ALA A 104 -18.03 16.15 5.00
C ALA A 104 -18.44 14.74 5.47
N TYR A 105 -17.44 13.86 5.63
CA TYR A 105 -17.61 12.67 6.47
C TYR A 105 -17.64 13.10 7.94
N ASP A 106 -18.31 12.30 8.76
CA ASP A 106 -18.32 12.42 10.21
C ASP A 106 -17.34 11.42 10.84
N GLN A 107 -17.15 11.55 12.15
CA GLN A 107 -16.28 10.66 12.92
C GLN A 107 -16.75 9.21 12.85
N SER A 108 -18.05 8.96 12.83
CA SER A 108 -18.58 7.59 12.81
C SER A 108 -18.22 6.84 11.53
N TYR A 109 -18.14 7.53 10.39
CA TYR A 109 -17.70 6.92 9.14
C TYR A 109 -16.20 6.59 9.19
N PHE A 110 -15.37 7.47 9.76
CA PHE A 110 -13.95 7.19 9.96
C PHE A 110 -13.72 6.00 10.91
N ASP A 111 -14.51 5.94 11.99
CA ASP A 111 -14.45 4.82 12.92
C ASP A 111 -14.85 3.49 12.26
N MET A 112 -15.86 3.51 11.40
CA MET A 112 -16.29 2.35 10.62
C MET A 112 -15.17 1.89 9.64
N GLN A 113 -14.45 2.81 9.00
CA GLN A 113 -13.31 2.47 8.14
C GLN A 113 -12.22 1.73 8.92
N TYR A 114 -11.91 2.20 10.14
CA TYR A 114 -10.96 1.51 11.01
C TYR A 114 -11.44 0.11 11.40
N GLU A 115 -12.71 -0.05 11.77
CA GLU A 115 -13.27 -1.36 12.13
C GLU A 115 -13.17 -2.34 10.95
N TRP A 116 -13.41 -1.89 9.73
CA TRP A 116 -13.22 -2.71 8.53
C TRP A 116 -11.76 -3.08 8.30
N ALA A 117 -10.85 -2.11 8.36
CA ALA A 117 -9.42 -2.35 8.17
C ALA A 117 -8.83 -3.29 9.23
N SER A 118 -9.37 -3.25 10.46
CA SER A 118 -8.94 -4.06 11.60
C SER A 118 -9.78 -5.31 11.83
N SER A 119 -10.75 -5.60 10.96
CA SER A 119 -11.57 -6.82 11.07
C SER A 119 -10.76 -8.05 10.72
N ILE A 120 -10.94 -9.10 11.52
CA ILE A 120 -10.33 -10.40 11.26
C ILE A 120 -11.30 -11.18 10.38
N SER A 121 -10.92 -11.42 9.12
CA SER A 121 -11.53 -12.44 8.29
C SER A 121 -10.85 -13.79 8.53
N ASP A 122 -11.47 -14.88 8.09
CA ASP A 122 -10.94 -16.22 8.28
C ASP A 122 -9.49 -16.35 7.74
N GLY A 123 -8.56 -16.65 8.64
CA GLY A 123 -7.13 -16.78 8.34
C GLY A 123 -6.35 -15.46 8.24
N THR A 124 -6.92 -14.33 8.67
CA THR A 124 -6.20 -13.05 8.78
C THR A 124 -5.72 -12.83 10.21
N GLU A 125 -4.46 -12.45 10.37
CA GLU A 125 -3.83 -12.02 11.62
C GLU A 125 -3.63 -10.51 11.61
N ILE A 126 -4.02 -9.83 12.68
CA ILE A 126 -3.68 -8.42 12.89
C ILE A 126 -2.30 -8.34 13.53
N LEU A 127 -1.31 -7.88 12.78
CA LEU A 127 0.07 -7.73 13.23
C LEU A 127 0.28 -6.47 14.07
N LYS A 128 -0.40 -5.39 13.71
CA LYS A 128 -0.37 -4.12 14.43
C LYS A 128 -1.64 -3.33 14.16
N LYS A 129 -2.17 -2.66 15.18
CA LYS A 129 -3.26 -1.68 15.01
C LYS A 129 -3.14 -0.56 16.05
N GLU A 130 -3.34 0.66 15.59
CA GLU A 130 -3.34 1.87 16.41
C GLU A 130 -4.47 2.78 15.92
N LYS A 131 -5.09 3.53 16.82
CA LYS A 131 -6.14 4.49 16.47
C LYS A 131 -6.16 5.66 17.44
N SER A 132 -6.37 6.84 16.88
CA SER A 132 -6.76 8.07 17.57
C SER A 132 -8.08 8.60 16.99
N SER A 133 -8.50 9.77 17.42
CA SER A 133 -9.67 10.45 16.84
C SER A 133 -9.46 10.92 15.38
N THR A 134 -8.20 11.09 14.96
CA THR A 134 -7.86 11.68 13.65
C THR A 134 -6.99 10.78 12.79
N GLU A 135 -6.54 9.66 13.28
CA GLU A 135 -5.61 8.80 12.57
C GLU A 135 -5.79 7.34 12.98
N TYR A 136 -5.65 6.43 12.04
CA TYR A 136 -5.43 5.02 12.34
C TYR A 136 -4.30 4.42 11.51
N PHE A 137 -3.76 3.34 12.04
CA PHE A 137 -2.76 2.50 11.42
C PHE A 137 -3.11 1.02 11.65
N VAL A 138 -3.12 0.23 10.56
CA VAL A 138 -3.41 -1.20 10.61
C VAL A 138 -2.41 -1.96 9.73
N LYS A 139 -1.78 -2.97 10.30
CA LYS A 139 -1.05 -4.01 9.56
C LYS A 139 -1.73 -5.35 9.79
N SER A 140 -2.00 -6.07 8.72
CA SER A 140 -2.58 -7.42 8.78
C SER A 140 -1.96 -8.35 7.75
N ALA A 141 -1.96 -9.64 8.03
CA ALA A 141 -1.51 -10.66 7.12
C ALA A 141 -2.54 -11.79 7.05
N GLY A 142 -3.00 -12.08 5.82
CA GLY A 142 -3.78 -13.24 5.49
C GLY A 142 -2.91 -14.40 4.99
N LYS A 143 -3.54 -15.44 4.46
CA LYS A 143 -2.83 -16.57 3.85
C LYS A 143 -2.06 -16.18 2.59
N GLU A 144 -2.60 -15.25 1.82
CA GLU A 144 -2.08 -14.88 0.49
C GLU A 144 -1.53 -13.46 0.45
N MET A 145 -2.13 -12.54 1.19
CA MET A 145 -1.84 -11.10 1.12
C MET A 145 -1.49 -10.50 2.47
N VAL A 146 -0.60 -9.54 2.43
CA VAL A 146 -0.32 -8.60 3.52
C VAL A 146 -0.97 -7.27 3.17
N HIS A 147 -1.63 -6.64 4.13
CA HIS A 147 -2.28 -5.34 3.98
C HIS A 147 -1.75 -4.39 5.05
N ASN A 148 -1.38 -3.20 4.62
CA ASN A 148 -0.86 -2.16 5.49
C ASN A 148 -1.56 -0.86 5.16
N GLN A 149 -2.27 -0.29 6.14
CA GLN A 149 -3.05 0.93 5.95
C GLN A 149 -2.69 1.98 6.97
N ARG A 150 -2.65 3.23 6.53
CA ARG A 150 -2.70 4.41 7.38
C ARG A 150 -3.73 5.38 6.83
N ALA A 151 -4.60 5.88 7.70
CA ALA A 151 -5.56 6.90 7.33
C ALA A 151 -5.48 8.11 8.27
N ILE A 152 -5.70 9.29 7.71
CA ILE A 152 -5.79 10.57 8.44
C ILE A 152 -7.17 11.17 8.16
N PHE A 153 -7.92 11.47 9.22
CA PHE A 153 -9.18 12.20 9.15
C PHE A 153 -8.94 13.68 9.42
N LYS A 154 -9.22 14.53 8.44
CA LYS A 154 -9.03 15.97 8.55
C LYS A 154 -10.08 16.71 7.72
N ASN A 155 -10.76 17.68 8.33
CA ASN A 155 -11.75 18.55 7.66
C ASN A 155 -12.86 17.75 6.92
N GLY A 156 -13.34 16.67 7.54
CA GLY A 156 -14.38 15.81 6.95
C GLY A 156 -13.96 15.00 5.74
N LYS A 157 -12.66 14.88 5.48
CA LYS A 157 -12.06 14.02 4.45
C LYS A 157 -11.22 12.92 5.10
N ILE A 158 -11.10 11.79 4.42
CA ILE A 158 -10.22 10.70 4.84
C ILE A 158 -9.13 10.56 3.80
N TYR A 159 -7.89 10.72 4.22
CA TYR A 159 -6.70 10.50 3.41
C TYR A 159 -6.13 9.13 3.76
N LEU A 160 -6.05 8.25 2.79
CA LEU A 160 -5.69 6.84 2.97
C LEU A 160 -4.47 6.49 2.12
N VAL A 161 -3.52 5.82 2.72
CA VAL A 161 -2.50 5.02 2.03
C VAL A 161 -2.74 3.55 2.35
N ASP A 162 -2.86 2.74 1.30
CA ASP A 162 -2.96 1.28 1.38
C ASP A 162 -1.82 0.66 0.59
N TYR A 163 -1.00 -0.16 1.26
CA TYR A 163 0.11 -0.87 0.66
C TYR A 163 -0.05 -2.37 0.87
N SER A 164 -0.43 -3.06 -0.19
CA SER A 164 -0.77 -4.48 -0.18
C SER A 164 0.13 -5.28 -1.12
N TYR A 165 0.56 -6.47 -0.69
CA TYR A 165 1.43 -7.36 -1.47
C TYR A 165 1.26 -8.83 -1.04
N PRO A 166 1.60 -9.79 -1.94
CA PRO A 166 1.55 -11.20 -1.60
C PRO A 166 2.48 -11.57 -0.44
N VAL A 167 2.05 -12.51 0.40
CA VAL A 167 2.89 -13.03 1.50
C VAL A 167 4.25 -13.53 0.99
N SER A 168 4.29 -14.11 -0.21
CA SER A 168 5.53 -14.55 -0.86
C SER A 168 6.51 -13.42 -1.23
N ALA A 169 6.04 -12.16 -1.24
CA ALA A 169 6.83 -10.99 -1.57
C ALA A 169 7.28 -10.16 -0.34
N ARG A 170 7.02 -10.65 0.89
CA ARG A 170 7.31 -9.94 2.14
C ARG A 170 8.75 -9.46 2.25
N GLU A 171 9.72 -10.31 1.92
CA GLU A 171 11.16 -9.97 1.98
C GLU A 171 11.50 -8.71 1.17
N LYS A 172 10.80 -8.50 0.05
CA LYS A 172 11.02 -7.34 -0.82
C LYS A 172 10.33 -6.08 -0.31
N HIS A 173 9.12 -6.23 0.25
CA HIS A 173 8.21 -5.11 0.52
C HIS A 173 8.18 -4.66 1.99
N ASP A 174 8.36 -5.58 2.96
CA ASP A 174 8.25 -5.27 4.41
C ASP A 174 9.14 -4.09 4.82
N LYS A 175 10.33 -3.99 4.24
CA LYS A 175 11.31 -2.91 4.53
C LYS A 175 10.85 -1.50 4.15
N TYR A 176 9.90 -1.37 3.24
CA TYR A 176 9.39 -0.07 2.78
C TYR A 176 8.12 0.39 3.50
N VAL A 177 7.40 -0.53 4.15
CA VAL A 177 6.05 -0.29 4.68
C VAL A 177 6.01 0.88 5.64
N ASP A 178 6.89 0.90 6.63
CA ASP A 178 6.85 1.92 7.68
C ASP A 178 7.14 3.31 7.13
N GLU A 179 8.08 3.45 6.21
CA GLU A 179 8.40 4.72 5.58
C GLU A 179 7.28 5.21 4.66
N VAL A 180 6.73 4.32 3.83
CA VAL A 180 5.58 4.65 2.97
C VAL A 180 4.42 5.18 3.79
N LEU A 181 4.00 4.45 4.83
CA LEU A 181 2.86 4.83 5.64
C LEU A 181 3.15 6.11 6.45
N ALA A 182 4.37 6.26 7.03
CA ALA A 182 4.76 7.45 7.77
C ALA A 182 4.84 8.70 6.88
N SER A 183 5.08 8.53 5.59
CA SER A 183 5.26 9.63 4.63
C SER A 183 3.97 10.38 4.28
N LEU A 184 2.78 9.82 4.57
CA LEU A 184 1.50 10.50 4.30
C LEU A 184 1.43 11.81 5.07
N LYS A 185 1.31 12.91 4.33
CA LYS A 185 1.17 14.28 4.86
C LYS A 185 -0.06 14.94 4.27
N VAL A 186 -0.82 15.64 5.10
CA VAL A 186 -2.03 16.39 4.72
C VAL A 186 -1.81 17.87 5.03
N LYS A 187 -1.98 18.70 4.00
CA LYS A 187 -1.84 20.17 4.08
C LYS A 187 -3.00 20.84 4.82
#